data_68e3fa5cd3882ac86af913d368a2f35b
#
_entry.id   68e3fa5cd3882ac86af913d368a2f35b
#
_cell.length_a   1.000
_cell.length_b   1.000
_cell.length_c   1.000
_cell.angle_alpha   90.00
_cell.angle_beta   90.00
_cell.angle_gamma   90.00
#
_symmetry.space_group_name_H-M   'P 1'
#
loop_
_entity.id
_entity.type
_entity.pdbx_description
1 polymer ?
#
loop_
_entity_poly.entity_id
_entity_poly.type
_entity_poly.pdbx_seq_one_letter_code
_entity_poly.pdbx_strand_id
1 'polypeptide(L)'
;MHLSLENKTFVVMGVANKRSIAWGIAQSLDAAGARIIFTYALDRNEKSIRELAETLNRKDYLILQCDVESDEQIQSCFQTIKNEAGTIDGIAHCVAFARREELKGDYTNVTREGFLLAHNISSYSLSGVAKAVKELELMPNGGSIVTLTYLGGERVMENYNVMGVAKASLDASVRYLAYDLGKLNIRVNSISAGPIRTLSAKGVSDFNSILKVMEERAPLHRGVDTSEVGDTALFLFSDLSRAITGENIHVDAGYHIMG
;
A
#
# COMPACT_ATOMS: atom_id res chain seq x y z
N MET A 1 -8.08 -23.84 -9.41
CA MET A 1 -9.13 -22.86 -9.04
C MET A 1 -8.62 -21.51 -9.50
N HIS A 2 -9.22 -20.92 -10.52
CA HIS A 2 -8.85 -19.56 -10.94
C HIS A 2 -9.60 -18.58 -10.02
N LEU A 3 -8.86 -17.70 -9.35
CA LEU A 3 -9.42 -16.65 -8.52
C LEU A 3 -9.93 -15.57 -9.48
N SER A 4 -11.25 -15.38 -9.57
CA SER A 4 -11.84 -14.34 -10.42
C SER A 4 -12.34 -13.17 -9.58
N LEU A 5 -12.00 -11.97 -10.02
CA LEU A 5 -12.50 -10.69 -9.51
C LEU A 5 -13.28 -9.93 -10.59
N GLU A 6 -13.86 -10.66 -11.55
CA GLU A 6 -14.76 -10.07 -12.54
C GLU A 6 -15.88 -9.27 -11.87
N ASN A 7 -16.20 -8.11 -12.42
CA ASN A 7 -17.16 -7.16 -11.88
C ASN A 7 -16.80 -6.52 -10.53
N LYS A 8 -15.56 -6.70 -10.07
CA LYS A 8 -15.02 -6.05 -8.88
C LYS A 8 -14.18 -4.83 -9.28
N THR A 9 -14.26 -3.78 -8.46
CA THR A 9 -13.55 -2.50 -8.67
C THR A 9 -12.63 -2.21 -7.50
N PHE A 10 -11.35 -1.94 -7.79
CA PHE A 10 -10.33 -1.65 -6.79
C PHE A 10 -9.64 -0.33 -7.04
N VAL A 11 -9.40 0.43 -5.97
CA VAL A 11 -8.56 1.62 -6.01
C VAL A 11 -7.13 1.23 -5.67
N VAL A 12 -6.18 1.56 -6.54
CA VAL A 12 -4.75 1.31 -6.34
C VAL A 12 -4.03 2.66 -6.23
N MET A 13 -3.55 2.96 -5.03
CA MET A 13 -2.86 4.19 -4.69
C MET A 13 -1.34 3.97 -4.68
N GLY A 14 -0.56 4.96 -5.14
CA GLY A 14 0.90 4.93 -4.98
C GLY A 14 1.67 4.30 -6.15
N VAL A 15 1.08 4.13 -7.32
CA VAL A 15 1.82 3.77 -8.54
C VAL A 15 2.65 4.96 -8.99
N ALA A 16 3.98 4.80 -9.03
CA ALA A 16 4.91 5.81 -9.55
C ALA A 16 5.55 5.36 -10.88
N ASN A 17 5.81 4.08 -11.06
CA ASN A 17 6.35 3.47 -12.27
C ASN A 17 6.18 1.93 -12.22
N LYS A 18 6.65 1.23 -13.26
CA LYS A 18 6.58 -0.23 -13.39
C LYS A 18 7.27 -1.05 -12.29
N ARG A 19 8.08 -0.42 -11.43
CA ARG A 19 8.76 -1.07 -10.30
C ARG A 19 8.02 -0.86 -8.98
N SER A 20 6.94 -0.11 -8.97
CA SER A 20 6.14 0.10 -7.76
C SER A 20 5.46 -1.20 -7.33
N ILE A 21 5.44 -1.49 -6.04
CA ILE A 21 4.66 -2.62 -5.50
C ILE A 21 3.18 -2.46 -5.87
N ALA A 22 2.66 -1.23 -5.80
CA ALA A 22 1.31 -0.89 -6.25
C ALA A 22 1.02 -1.32 -7.69
N TRP A 23 2.04 -1.26 -8.59
CA TRP A 23 1.89 -1.74 -9.96
C TRP A 23 1.79 -3.27 -10.03
N GLY A 24 2.60 -3.99 -9.25
CA GLY A 24 2.48 -5.46 -9.12
C GLY A 24 1.10 -5.88 -8.63
N ILE A 25 0.54 -5.15 -7.63
CA ILE A 25 -0.82 -5.38 -7.15
C ILE A 25 -1.84 -5.12 -8.27
N ALA A 26 -1.71 -4.02 -9.01
CA ALA A 26 -2.60 -3.71 -10.13
C ALA A 26 -2.58 -4.81 -11.20
N GLN A 27 -1.40 -5.34 -11.53
CA GLN A 27 -1.26 -6.44 -12.49
C GLN A 27 -1.94 -7.73 -12.02
N SER A 28 -1.79 -8.13 -10.74
CA SER A 28 -2.46 -9.31 -10.19
C SER A 28 -3.98 -9.14 -10.16
N LEU A 29 -4.48 -7.94 -9.84
CA LEU A 29 -5.93 -7.63 -9.88
C LEU A 29 -6.48 -7.65 -11.31
N ASP A 30 -5.78 -7.05 -12.28
CA ASP A 30 -6.19 -7.05 -13.70
C ASP A 30 -6.19 -8.47 -14.28
N ALA A 31 -5.19 -9.28 -13.96
CA ALA A 31 -5.14 -10.68 -14.38
C ALA A 31 -6.31 -11.51 -13.83
N ALA A 32 -6.86 -11.12 -12.68
CA ALA A 32 -8.07 -11.71 -12.09
C ALA A 32 -9.39 -11.11 -12.64
N GLY A 33 -9.33 -10.16 -13.58
CA GLY A 33 -10.48 -9.55 -14.24
C GLY A 33 -11.04 -8.31 -13.58
N ALA A 34 -10.38 -7.75 -12.55
CA ALA A 34 -10.85 -6.58 -11.83
C ALA A 34 -10.74 -5.28 -12.64
N ARG A 35 -11.66 -4.34 -12.40
CA ARG A 35 -11.54 -2.94 -12.82
C ARG A 35 -10.64 -2.19 -11.84
N ILE A 36 -9.76 -1.31 -12.35
CA ILE A 36 -8.80 -0.58 -11.53
C ILE A 36 -9.01 0.92 -11.65
N ILE A 37 -8.97 1.59 -10.50
CA ILE A 37 -8.92 3.04 -10.38
C ILE A 37 -7.56 3.40 -9.78
N PHE A 38 -6.77 4.20 -10.48
CA PHE A 38 -5.48 4.67 -9.99
C PHE A 38 -5.60 6.05 -9.37
N THR A 39 -4.80 6.30 -8.32
CA THR A 39 -4.62 7.65 -7.80
C THR A 39 -3.16 8.07 -7.80
N TYR A 40 -2.92 9.37 -7.99
CA TYR A 40 -1.59 9.99 -7.95
C TYR A 40 -1.63 11.32 -7.20
N ALA A 41 -0.52 11.68 -6.55
CA ALA A 41 -0.39 12.97 -5.86
C ALA A 41 0.18 14.05 -6.77
N LEU A 42 1.20 13.74 -7.58
CA LEU A 42 1.95 14.70 -8.38
C LEU A 42 1.66 14.52 -9.88
N ASP A 43 1.34 15.59 -10.58
CA ASP A 43 0.99 15.61 -12.02
C ASP A 43 2.00 14.88 -12.90
N ARG A 44 3.29 14.96 -12.55
CA ARG A 44 4.34 14.22 -13.26
C ARG A 44 4.14 12.69 -13.28
N ASN A 45 3.36 12.15 -12.39
CA ASN A 45 3.10 10.71 -12.29
C ASN A 45 1.95 10.27 -13.20
N GLU A 46 1.02 11.17 -13.56
CA GLU A 46 -0.16 10.83 -14.37
C GLU A 46 0.23 10.17 -15.68
N LYS A 47 1.16 10.78 -16.44
CA LYS A 47 1.59 10.25 -17.73
C LYS A 47 2.13 8.82 -17.62
N SER A 48 2.99 8.57 -16.62
CA SER A 48 3.56 7.23 -16.40
C SER A 48 2.49 6.20 -16.02
N ILE A 49 1.52 6.59 -15.21
CA ILE A 49 0.41 5.71 -14.81
C ILE A 49 -0.47 5.41 -16.02
N ARG A 50 -0.77 6.39 -16.87
CA ARG A 50 -1.56 6.22 -18.08
C ARG A 50 -0.89 5.26 -19.05
N GLU A 51 0.42 5.43 -19.30
CA GLU A 51 1.21 4.52 -20.15
C GLU A 51 1.20 3.08 -19.62
N LEU A 52 1.27 2.91 -18.30
CA LEU A 52 1.18 1.59 -17.67
C LEU A 52 -0.23 1.01 -17.75
N ALA A 53 -1.26 1.79 -17.48
CA ALA A 53 -2.65 1.35 -17.55
C ALA A 53 -3.07 0.87 -18.94
N GLU A 54 -2.48 1.45 -20.01
CA GLU A 54 -2.66 0.97 -21.37
C GLU A 54 -2.12 -0.46 -21.60
N THR A 55 -1.30 -1.00 -20.71
CA THR A 55 -0.80 -2.38 -20.81
C THR A 55 -1.70 -3.41 -20.12
N LEU A 56 -2.68 -2.97 -19.31
CA LEU A 56 -3.63 -3.84 -18.63
C LEU A 56 -4.60 -4.50 -19.63
N ASN A 57 -5.21 -5.61 -19.25
CA ASN A 57 -6.24 -6.27 -20.03
C ASN A 57 -7.52 -5.43 -20.12
N ARG A 58 -7.97 -4.88 -18.98
CA ARG A 58 -9.15 -4.00 -18.93
C ARG A 58 -8.76 -2.56 -19.22
N LYS A 59 -9.59 -1.87 -20.04
CA LYS A 59 -9.36 -0.48 -20.47
C LYS A 59 -10.32 0.53 -19.85
N ASP A 60 -11.26 0.07 -19.03
CA ASP A 60 -12.23 0.90 -18.32
C ASP A 60 -11.71 1.40 -16.95
N TYR A 61 -10.40 1.68 -16.89
CA TYR A 61 -9.75 2.25 -15.72
C TYR A 61 -10.03 3.75 -15.57
N LEU A 62 -9.88 4.25 -14.33
CA LEU A 62 -9.84 5.69 -14.03
C LEU A 62 -8.47 6.07 -13.49
N ILE A 63 -8.07 7.32 -13.70
CA ILE A 63 -6.83 7.89 -13.14
C ILE A 63 -7.19 9.25 -12.56
N LEU A 64 -7.05 9.42 -11.23
CA LEU A 64 -7.51 10.57 -10.47
C LEU A 64 -6.39 11.16 -9.62
N GLN A 65 -6.37 12.48 -9.50
CA GLN A 65 -5.45 13.13 -8.57
C GLN A 65 -5.96 12.99 -7.13
N CYS A 66 -5.04 12.68 -6.21
CA CYS A 66 -5.31 12.55 -4.79
C CYS A 66 -4.01 12.74 -4.01
N ASP A 67 -3.78 13.94 -3.52
CA ASP A 67 -2.71 14.18 -2.55
C ASP A 67 -3.24 13.86 -1.15
N VAL A 68 -2.67 12.84 -0.53
CA VAL A 68 -3.09 12.36 0.79
C VAL A 68 -2.65 13.26 1.95
N GLU A 69 -1.91 14.34 1.68
CA GLU A 69 -1.62 15.39 2.65
C GLU A 69 -2.83 16.31 2.91
N SER A 70 -3.85 16.27 2.04
CA SER A 70 -5.07 17.09 2.15
C SER A 70 -6.31 16.21 2.28
N ASP A 71 -7.02 16.37 3.41
CA ASP A 71 -8.32 15.70 3.63
C ASP A 71 -9.35 16.12 2.58
N GLU A 72 -9.29 17.38 2.09
CA GLU A 72 -10.17 17.87 1.04
C GLU A 72 -9.92 17.16 -0.29
N GLN A 73 -8.65 16.92 -0.64
CA GLN A 73 -8.31 16.19 -1.85
C GLN A 73 -8.70 14.71 -1.74
N ILE A 74 -8.50 14.07 -0.58
CA ILE A 74 -8.99 12.73 -0.34
C ILE A 74 -10.51 12.69 -0.55
N GLN A 75 -11.26 13.55 0.13
CA GLN A 75 -12.71 13.58 0.03
C GLN A 75 -13.19 13.83 -1.40
N SER A 76 -12.62 14.81 -2.11
CA SER A 76 -12.96 15.14 -3.49
C SER A 76 -12.66 13.98 -4.45
N CYS A 77 -11.51 13.34 -4.33
CA CYS A 77 -11.14 12.19 -5.14
C CYS A 77 -12.13 11.02 -4.93
N PHE A 78 -12.41 10.67 -3.68
CA PHE A 78 -13.34 9.58 -3.37
C PHE A 78 -14.80 9.91 -3.71
N GLN A 79 -15.20 11.19 -3.65
CA GLN A 79 -16.49 11.63 -4.20
C GLN A 79 -16.56 11.45 -5.73
N THR A 80 -15.48 11.73 -6.45
CA THR A 80 -15.40 11.46 -7.89
C THR A 80 -15.48 9.96 -8.18
N ILE A 81 -14.79 9.12 -7.38
CA ILE A 81 -14.92 7.66 -7.49
C ILE A 81 -16.39 7.23 -7.29
N LYS A 82 -17.09 7.79 -6.30
CA LYS A 82 -18.50 7.52 -6.06
C LYS A 82 -19.37 7.85 -7.28
N ASN A 83 -19.10 8.97 -7.91
CA ASN A 83 -19.88 9.45 -9.07
C ASN A 83 -19.61 8.60 -10.33
N GLU A 84 -18.35 8.21 -10.58
CA GLU A 84 -17.91 7.55 -11.82
C GLU A 84 -17.95 6.01 -11.75
N ALA A 85 -17.81 5.44 -10.55
CA ALA A 85 -17.76 4.00 -10.34
C ALA A 85 -18.89 3.47 -9.44
N GLY A 86 -19.56 4.34 -8.70
CA GLY A 86 -20.63 4.00 -7.76
C GLY A 86 -20.08 3.37 -6.48
N THR A 87 -19.67 2.12 -6.53
CA THR A 87 -19.11 1.37 -5.40
C THR A 87 -17.76 0.76 -5.76
N ILE A 88 -16.98 0.46 -4.74
CA ILE A 88 -15.70 -0.25 -4.88
C ILE A 88 -15.67 -1.46 -3.96
N ASP A 89 -14.84 -2.45 -4.28
CA ASP A 89 -14.69 -3.68 -3.51
C ASP A 89 -13.41 -3.69 -2.65
N GLY A 90 -12.46 -2.81 -2.95
CA GLY A 90 -11.26 -2.69 -2.14
C GLY A 90 -10.31 -1.57 -2.51
N ILE A 91 -9.32 -1.36 -1.63
CA ILE A 91 -8.28 -0.33 -1.78
C ILE A 91 -6.91 -0.92 -1.45
N ALA A 92 -5.98 -0.80 -2.38
CA ALA A 92 -4.55 -0.97 -2.15
C ALA A 92 -3.93 0.38 -1.80
N HIS A 93 -3.73 0.64 -0.51
CA HIS A 93 -3.10 1.85 0.00
C HIS A 93 -1.57 1.66 0.04
N CYS A 94 -0.88 2.05 -1.04
CA CYS A 94 0.57 1.87 -1.19
C CYS A 94 1.30 3.22 -1.15
N VAL A 95 0.92 4.07 -0.19
CA VAL A 95 1.46 5.43 -0.06
C VAL A 95 2.39 5.52 1.12
N ALA A 96 3.58 6.08 0.91
CA ALA A 96 4.53 6.40 1.97
C ALA A 96 5.53 7.44 1.49
N PHE A 97 5.94 8.33 2.38
CA PHE A 97 6.98 9.31 2.13
C PHE A 97 7.69 9.72 3.41
N ALA A 98 9.02 9.88 3.32
CA ALA A 98 9.84 10.62 4.28
C ALA A 98 10.96 11.34 3.54
N ARG A 99 11.46 12.43 4.10
CA ARG A 99 12.64 13.11 3.58
C ARG A 99 13.86 12.24 3.78
N ARG A 100 14.79 12.24 2.82
CA ARG A 100 15.98 11.36 2.86
C ARG A 100 16.89 11.63 4.05
N GLU A 101 17.01 12.88 4.44
CA GLU A 101 17.77 13.32 5.61
C GLU A 101 17.24 12.73 6.91
N GLU A 102 15.94 12.47 6.99
CA GLU A 102 15.26 11.92 8.17
C GLU A 102 15.41 10.37 8.29
N LEU A 103 15.96 9.75 7.24
CA LEU A 103 16.17 8.28 7.20
C LEU A 103 17.58 7.88 7.65
N LYS A 104 18.53 8.84 7.80
CA LYS A 104 19.95 8.58 7.99
C LYS A 104 20.46 9.02 9.36
N GLY A 105 21.58 8.41 9.77
CA GLY A 105 22.26 8.79 11.00
C GLY A 105 21.47 8.43 12.25
N ASP A 106 21.73 9.14 13.35
CA ASP A 106 21.09 8.87 14.62
C ASP A 106 19.63 9.29 14.59
N TYR A 107 18.74 8.43 15.05
CA TYR A 107 17.31 8.70 15.13
C TYR A 107 16.99 9.93 15.97
N THR A 108 17.81 10.25 16.98
CA THR A 108 17.67 11.46 17.81
C THR A 108 17.75 12.78 17.05
N ASN A 109 18.25 12.75 15.81
CA ASN A 109 18.34 13.92 14.93
C ASN A 109 17.06 14.14 14.07
N VAL A 110 16.06 13.27 14.17
CA VAL A 110 14.79 13.42 13.46
C VAL A 110 14.11 14.73 13.87
N THR A 111 13.79 15.56 12.87
CA THR A 111 13.13 16.85 13.12
C THR A 111 11.64 16.67 13.38
N ARG A 112 11.02 17.64 14.06
CA ARG A 112 9.56 17.65 14.29
C ARG A 112 8.81 17.68 12.96
N GLU A 113 9.26 18.50 12.02
CA GLU A 113 8.66 18.64 10.69
C GLU A 113 8.76 17.33 9.88
N GLY A 114 9.94 16.69 9.90
CA GLY A 114 10.16 15.41 9.22
C GLY A 114 9.32 14.29 9.83
N PHE A 115 9.22 14.26 11.16
CA PHE A 115 8.36 13.32 11.88
C PHE A 115 6.89 13.50 11.50
N LEU A 116 6.38 14.73 11.56
CA LEU A 116 4.97 15.03 11.22
C LEU A 116 4.66 14.68 9.77
N LEU A 117 5.54 15.05 8.83
CA LEU A 117 5.37 14.75 7.41
C LEU A 117 5.32 13.25 7.14
N ALA A 118 6.28 12.49 7.71
CA ALA A 118 6.33 11.04 7.53
C ALA A 118 5.07 10.35 8.08
N HIS A 119 4.59 10.76 9.25
CA HIS A 119 3.37 10.20 9.85
C HIS A 119 2.11 10.62 9.12
N ASN A 120 2.01 11.86 8.68
CA ASN A 120 0.88 12.35 7.90
C ASN A 120 0.68 11.51 6.64
N ILE A 121 1.74 11.37 5.83
CA ILE A 121 1.64 10.66 4.54
C ILE A 121 1.62 9.14 4.73
N SER A 122 2.46 8.59 5.63
CA SER A 122 2.71 7.13 5.66
C SER A 122 1.86 6.37 6.69
N SER A 123 1.11 7.07 7.54
CA SER A 123 0.26 6.46 8.56
C SER A 123 -1.15 7.06 8.56
N TYR A 124 -1.30 8.37 8.82
CA TYR A 124 -2.61 9.02 8.92
C TYR A 124 -3.42 8.91 7.63
N SER A 125 -2.79 8.97 6.46
CA SER A 125 -3.47 8.90 5.17
C SER A 125 -4.35 7.65 5.01
N LEU A 126 -3.98 6.50 5.62
CA LEU A 126 -4.83 5.32 5.64
C LEU A 126 -6.15 5.60 6.39
N SER A 127 -6.08 6.30 7.53
CA SER A 127 -7.27 6.67 8.29
C SER A 127 -8.14 7.69 7.56
N GLY A 128 -7.51 8.67 6.89
CA GLY A 128 -8.21 9.65 6.04
C GLY A 128 -8.96 8.98 4.89
N VAL A 129 -8.32 8.05 4.19
CA VAL A 129 -8.93 7.26 3.11
C VAL A 129 -10.07 6.38 3.66
N ALA A 130 -9.86 5.68 4.77
CA ALA A 130 -10.88 4.84 5.40
C ALA A 130 -12.11 5.66 5.86
N LYS A 131 -11.89 6.88 6.34
CA LYS A 131 -12.96 7.84 6.67
C LYS A 131 -13.79 8.19 5.44
N ALA A 132 -13.16 8.57 4.33
CA ALA A 132 -13.86 8.90 3.08
C ALA A 132 -14.67 7.70 2.57
N VAL A 133 -14.13 6.49 2.61
CA VAL A 133 -14.85 5.25 2.23
C VAL A 133 -16.11 5.06 3.06
N LYS A 134 -16.01 5.25 4.37
CA LYS A 134 -17.15 5.10 5.30
C LYS A 134 -18.20 6.19 5.11
N GLU A 135 -17.80 7.46 5.05
CA GLU A 135 -18.72 8.60 4.91
C GLU A 135 -19.46 8.61 3.57
N LEU A 136 -18.81 8.19 2.49
CA LEU A 136 -19.38 8.09 1.16
C LEU A 136 -20.07 6.75 0.89
N GLU A 137 -20.09 5.83 1.84
CA GLU A 137 -20.67 4.49 1.68
C GLU A 137 -20.18 3.80 0.39
N LEU A 138 -18.84 3.83 0.15
CA LEU A 138 -18.25 3.29 -1.07
C LEU A 138 -18.20 1.76 -1.10
N MET A 139 -18.26 1.10 0.06
CA MET A 139 -18.26 -0.36 0.21
C MET A 139 -19.52 -0.85 0.94
N PRO A 140 -20.73 -0.62 0.41
CA PRO A 140 -21.98 -0.94 1.12
C PRO A 140 -22.20 -2.44 1.34
N ASN A 141 -21.54 -3.28 0.56
CA ASN A 141 -21.62 -4.74 0.67
C ASN A 141 -20.40 -5.36 1.39
N GLY A 142 -19.63 -4.54 2.10
CA GLY A 142 -18.33 -4.91 2.62
C GLY A 142 -17.22 -4.73 1.59
N GLY A 143 -15.98 -5.04 1.99
CA GLY A 143 -14.81 -4.88 1.13
C GLY A 143 -13.50 -5.20 1.84
N SER A 144 -12.39 -4.83 1.20
CA SER A 144 -11.06 -5.07 1.75
C SER A 144 -10.13 -3.88 1.52
N ILE A 145 -9.49 -3.41 2.57
CA ILE A 145 -8.44 -2.40 2.52
C ILE A 145 -7.11 -3.09 2.85
N VAL A 146 -6.13 -2.95 1.97
CA VAL A 146 -4.78 -3.51 2.14
C VAL A 146 -3.78 -2.38 2.08
N THR A 147 -2.91 -2.27 3.09
CA THR A 147 -1.81 -1.31 3.09
C THR A 147 -0.46 -2.00 3.07
N LEU A 148 0.59 -1.26 2.71
CA LEU A 148 1.96 -1.77 2.70
C LEU A 148 2.74 -1.28 3.90
N THR A 149 3.30 -2.20 4.66
CA THR A 149 4.23 -1.93 5.74
C THR A 149 5.60 -2.56 5.47
N TYR A 150 6.47 -2.54 6.46
CA TYR A 150 7.80 -3.11 6.37
C TYR A 150 8.28 -3.54 7.76
N LEU A 151 9.14 -4.54 7.81
CA LEU A 151 9.74 -5.07 9.05
C LEU A 151 10.33 -3.99 9.97
N GLY A 152 10.72 -2.84 9.40
CA GLY A 152 11.18 -1.67 10.16
C GLY A 152 10.13 -1.05 11.10
N GLY A 153 8.85 -1.40 10.98
CA GLY A 153 7.79 -1.08 11.94
C GLY A 153 7.81 -1.96 13.19
N GLU A 154 8.43 -3.15 13.10
CA GLU A 154 8.49 -4.15 14.17
C GLU A 154 9.88 -4.21 14.82
N ARG A 155 10.93 -3.96 14.05
CA ARG A 155 12.34 -4.02 14.47
C ARG A 155 13.10 -2.82 13.96
N VAL A 156 14.20 -2.48 14.64
CA VAL A 156 15.11 -1.43 14.15
C VAL A 156 15.80 -1.91 12.87
N MET A 157 15.61 -1.10 11.82
CA MET A 157 16.30 -1.28 10.53
C MET A 157 17.18 -0.05 10.28
N GLU A 158 18.47 -0.27 10.01
CA GLU A 158 19.41 0.80 9.69
C GLU A 158 18.92 1.64 8.49
N ASN A 159 19.14 2.95 8.55
CA ASN A 159 18.74 3.90 7.51
C ASN A 159 17.21 3.94 7.23
N TYR A 160 16.39 3.55 8.20
CA TYR A 160 14.94 3.59 8.07
C TYR A 160 14.26 4.52 9.09
N ASN A 161 14.91 4.85 10.18
CA ASN A 161 14.61 5.85 11.22
C ASN A 161 13.12 6.23 11.34
N VAL A 162 12.75 7.47 10.96
CA VAL A 162 11.38 8.00 11.10
C VAL A 162 10.34 7.16 10.35
N MET A 163 10.73 6.53 9.24
CA MET A 163 9.81 5.67 8.50
C MET A 163 9.48 4.39 9.28
N GLY A 164 10.42 3.83 10.05
CA GLY A 164 10.15 2.71 10.94
C GLY A 164 9.06 3.04 11.95
N VAL A 165 9.16 4.20 12.60
CA VAL A 165 8.16 4.67 13.57
C VAL A 165 6.81 4.96 12.89
N ALA A 166 6.82 5.55 11.69
CA ALA A 166 5.59 5.76 10.91
C ALA A 166 4.93 4.43 10.51
N LYS A 167 5.71 3.39 10.17
CA LYS A 167 5.18 2.05 9.87
C LYS A 167 4.62 1.35 11.11
N ALA A 168 5.24 1.48 12.27
CA ALA A 168 4.68 1.00 13.53
C ALA A 168 3.32 1.67 13.84
N SER A 169 3.22 2.98 13.60
CA SER A 169 1.95 3.72 13.72
C SER A 169 0.90 3.21 12.70
N LEU A 170 1.31 2.95 11.45
CA LEU A 170 0.45 2.38 10.41
C LEU A 170 -0.07 0.99 10.82
N ASP A 171 0.80 0.12 11.34
CA ASP A 171 0.44 -1.24 11.78
C ASP A 171 -0.54 -1.22 12.95
N ALA A 172 -0.40 -0.24 13.85
CA ALA A 172 -1.40 0.00 14.89
C ALA A 172 -2.73 0.46 14.28
N SER A 173 -2.70 1.41 13.34
CA SER A 173 -3.90 1.93 12.66
C SER A 173 -4.68 0.85 11.92
N VAL A 174 -4.00 -0.13 11.31
CA VAL A 174 -4.65 -1.30 10.68
C VAL A 174 -5.56 -2.03 11.67
N ARG A 175 -5.10 -2.29 12.89
CA ARG A 175 -5.90 -2.99 13.92
C ARG A 175 -7.11 -2.18 14.37
N TYR A 176 -6.95 -0.87 14.60
CA TYR A 176 -8.06 0.01 14.99
C TYR A 176 -9.09 0.17 13.87
N LEU A 177 -8.64 0.32 12.62
CA LEU A 177 -9.54 0.40 11.47
C LEU A 177 -10.24 -0.93 11.20
N ALA A 178 -9.58 -2.08 11.38
CA ALA A 178 -10.19 -3.40 11.28
C ALA A 178 -11.33 -3.56 12.30
N TYR A 179 -11.13 -3.09 13.54
CA TYR A 179 -12.17 -3.10 14.56
C TYR A 179 -13.34 -2.16 14.22
N ASP A 180 -13.05 -0.91 13.80
CA ASP A 180 -14.10 0.08 13.54
C ASP A 180 -14.92 -0.24 12.26
N LEU A 181 -14.25 -0.71 11.20
CA LEU A 181 -14.88 -1.01 9.91
C LEU A 181 -15.45 -2.44 9.83
N GLY A 182 -15.07 -3.32 10.73
CA GLY A 182 -15.56 -4.70 10.76
C GLY A 182 -17.07 -4.83 10.85
N LYS A 183 -17.75 -3.92 11.56
CA LYS A 183 -19.23 -3.83 11.61
C LYS A 183 -19.89 -3.52 10.26
N LEU A 184 -19.12 -2.99 9.30
CA LEU A 184 -19.53 -2.76 7.91
C LEU A 184 -19.07 -3.89 6.98
N ASN A 185 -18.56 -5.00 7.53
CA ASN A 185 -17.96 -6.10 6.79
C ASN A 185 -16.77 -5.67 5.92
N ILE A 186 -16.05 -4.60 6.29
CA ILE A 186 -14.85 -4.14 5.62
C ILE A 186 -13.64 -4.64 6.41
N ARG A 187 -12.79 -5.42 5.76
CA ARG A 187 -11.55 -5.95 6.33
C ARG A 187 -10.40 -4.98 6.08
N VAL A 188 -9.48 -4.88 7.02
CA VAL A 188 -8.29 -4.02 6.90
C VAL A 188 -7.07 -4.84 7.32
N ASN A 189 -6.11 -5.01 6.40
CA ASN A 189 -4.89 -5.76 6.65
C ASN A 189 -3.67 -5.03 6.09
N SER A 190 -2.48 -5.41 6.52
CA SER A 190 -1.22 -4.95 5.96
C SER A 190 -0.40 -6.10 5.35
N ILE A 191 0.43 -5.77 4.39
CA ILE A 191 1.46 -6.65 3.84
C ILE A 191 2.81 -6.03 4.19
N SER A 192 3.61 -6.75 4.99
CA SER A 192 5.00 -6.44 5.27
C SER A 192 5.87 -7.04 4.16
N ALA A 193 6.14 -6.24 3.13
CA ALA A 193 6.93 -6.67 2.00
C ALA A 193 8.43 -6.61 2.34
N GLY A 194 9.18 -7.62 1.94
CA GLY A 194 10.64 -7.56 1.96
C GLY A 194 11.18 -6.42 1.07
N PRO A 195 12.49 -6.11 1.16
CA PRO A 195 13.07 -5.03 0.37
C PRO A 195 13.00 -5.35 -1.13
N ILE A 196 12.30 -4.48 -1.88
CA ILE A 196 12.13 -4.55 -3.33
C ILE A 196 12.73 -3.30 -3.98
N ARG A 197 13.37 -3.43 -5.13
CA ARG A 197 14.01 -2.32 -5.88
C ARG A 197 12.95 -1.36 -6.48
N THR A 198 12.32 -0.57 -5.64
CA THR A 198 11.36 0.46 -6.03
C THR A 198 12.01 1.84 -6.15
N LEU A 199 11.23 2.84 -6.62
CA LEU A 199 11.67 4.24 -6.59
C LEU A 199 11.85 4.73 -5.14
N SER A 200 10.95 4.39 -4.24
CA SER A 200 11.01 4.75 -2.82
C SER A 200 12.23 4.14 -2.13
N ALA A 201 12.60 2.90 -2.46
CA ALA A 201 13.79 2.23 -1.93
C ALA A 201 15.11 2.95 -2.25
N LYS A 202 15.16 3.77 -3.31
CA LYS A 202 16.32 4.62 -3.62
C LYS A 202 16.58 5.71 -2.57
N GLY A 203 15.61 6.01 -1.73
CA GLY A 203 15.77 6.92 -0.59
C GLY A 203 16.56 6.32 0.57
N VAL A 204 16.57 5.00 0.68
CA VAL A 204 17.28 4.26 1.74
C VAL A 204 18.75 4.09 1.34
N SER A 205 19.66 4.50 2.22
CA SER A 205 21.10 4.31 2.01
C SER A 205 21.45 2.84 2.06
N ASP A 206 22.49 2.44 1.33
CA ASP A 206 23.02 1.06 1.31
C ASP A 206 22.00 -0.03 0.98
N PHE A 207 20.95 0.32 0.24
CA PHE A 207 19.85 -0.59 -0.11
C PHE A 207 20.32 -1.89 -0.79
N ASN A 208 21.41 -1.85 -1.58
CA ASN A 208 21.96 -3.07 -2.18
C ASN A 208 22.53 -4.03 -1.14
N SER A 209 23.14 -3.52 -0.07
CA SER A 209 23.62 -4.34 1.05
C SER A 209 22.44 -4.98 1.80
N ILE A 210 21.36 -4.24 2.00
CA ILE A 210 20.13 -4.77 2.61
C ILE A 210 19.56 -5.92 1.79
N LEU A 211 19.51 -5.80 0.47
CA LEU A 211 19.07 -6.88 -0.42
C LEU A 211 19.95 -8.12 -0.31
N LYS A 212 21.27 -7.93 -0.32
CA LYS A 212 22.21 -9.04 -0.22
C LYS A 212 22.09 -9.77 1.12
N VAL A 213 22.01 -9.03 2.22
CA VAL A 213 21.81 -9.61 3.56
C VAL A 213 20.51 -10.40 3.63
N MET A 214 19.42 -9.87 3.03
CA MET A 214 18.17 -10.59 2.96
C MET A 214 18.29 -11.89 2.16
N GLU A 215 18.88 -11.84 0.97
CA GLU A 215 19.07 -13.04 0.13
C GLU A 215 19.93 -14.10 0.80
N GLU A 216 20.95 -13.69 1.58
CA GLU A 216 21.82 -14.60 2.32
C GLU A 216 21.14 -15.21 3.56
N ARG A 217 20.31 -14.44 4.27
CA ARG A 217 19.75 -14.81 5.58
C ARG A 217 18.31 -15.31 5.56
N ALA A 218 17.53 -14.92 4.55
CA ALA A 218 16.15 -15.39 4.44
C ALA A 218 16.09 -16.91 4.25
N PRO A 219 15.17 -17.62 4.90
CA PRO A 219 15.02 -19.07 4.76
C PRO A 219 14.89 -19.57 3.33
N LEU A 220 14.28 -18.80 2.44
CA LEU A 220 14.16 -19.17 1.02
C LEU A 220 15.39 -18.77 0.18
N HIS A 221 16.42 -18.15 0.79
CA HIS A 221 17.68 -17.73 0.15
C HIS A 221 17.49 -16.95 -1.15
N ARG A 222 16.50 -16.06 -1.19
CA ARG A 222 16.21 -15.18 -2.32
C ARG A 222 15.50 -13.91 -1.88
N GLY A 223 15.51 -12.90 -2.74
CA GLY A 223 14.66 -11.74 -2.61
C GLY A 223 13.19 -12.05 -2.95
N VAL A 224 12.36 -11.05 -2.83
CA VAL A 224 10.96 -11.04 -3.24
C VAL A 224 10.75 -10.00 -4.34
N ASP A 225 9.71 -10.17 -5.15
CA ASP A 225 9.36 -9.23 -6.18
C ASP A 225 7.92 -8.66 -6.02
N THR A 226 7.58 -7.73 -6.91
CA THR A 226 6.29 -7.04 -6.84
C THR A 226 5.11 -7.94 -7.15
N SER A 227 5.29 -9.00 -7.92
CA SER A 227 4.23 -9.96 -8.26
C SER A 227 3.85 -10.81 -7.05
N GLU A 228 4.82 -11.23 -6.23
CA GLU A 228 4.55 -12.03 -5.02
C GLU A 228 3.75 -11.22 -3.97
N VAL A 229 4.03 -9.92 -3.88
CA VAL A 229 3.21 -9.00 -3.06
C VAL A 229 1.83 -8.80 -3.70
N GLY A 230 1.77 -8.71 -5.04
CA GLY A 230 0.54 -8.63 -5.81
C GLY A 230 -0.37 -9.83 -5.58
N ASP A 231 0.17 -11.04 -5.60
CA ASP A 231 -0.58 -12.28 -5.37
C ASP A 231 -1.11 -12.38 -3.94
N THR A 232 -0.32 -11.92 -2.96
CA THR A 232 -0.78 -11.82 -1.56
C THR A 232 -1.90 -10.78 -1.42
N ALA A 233 -1.78 -9.64 -2.08
CA ALA A 233 -2.85 -8.64 -2.11
C ALA A 233 -4.11 -9.19 -2.78
N LEU A 234 -3.98 -9.91 -3.90
CA LEU A 234 -5.09 -10.60 -4.58
C LEU A 234 -5.81 -11.58 -3.63
N PHE A 235 -5.07 -12.38 -2.86
CA PHE A 235 -5.64 -13.23 -1.82
C PHE A 235 -6.42 -12.40 -0.79
N LEU A 236 -5.83 -11.31 -0.27
CA LEU A 236 -6.47 -10.45 0.72
C LEU A 236 -7.70 -9.70 0.19
N PHE A 237 -7.78 -9.46 -1.10
CA PHE A 237 -8.95 -8.86 -1.75
C PHE A 237 -10.05 -9.87 -2.08
N SER A 238 -9.74 -11.14 -2.05
CA SER A 238 -10.68 -12.21 -2.40
C SER A 238 -11.48 -12.73 -1.20
N ASP A 239 -12.51 -13.51 -1.48
CA ASP A 239 -13.31 -14.21 -0.47
C ASP A 239 -12.53 -15.33 0.26
N LEU A 240 -11.36 -15.73 -0.24
CA LEU A 240 -10.49 -16.70 0.42
C LEU A 240 -9.98 -16.17 1.77
N SER A 241 -9.89 -14.87 1.93
CA SER A 241 -9.44 -14.20 3.16
C SER A 241 -10.59 -13.55 3.98
N ARG A 242 -11.85 -13.98 3.76
CA ARG A 242 -13.04 -13.37 4.38
C ARG A 242 -13.07 -13.37 5.91
N ALA A 243 -12.23 -14.17 6.55
CA ALA A 243 -12.10 -14.23 8.01
C ALA A 243 -10.78 -13.60 8.51
N ILE A 244 -10.03 -12.90 7.63
CA ILE A 244 -8.75 -12.29 7.97
C ILE A 244 -8.92 -10.76 7.99
N THR A 245 -8.72 -10.15 9.16
CA THR A 245 -8.73 -8.69 9.35
C THR A 245 -7.86 -8.31 10.54
N GLY A 246 -7.18 -7.17 10.46
CA GLY A 246 -6.27 -6.68 11.50
C GLY A 246 -4.88 -7.34 11.47
N GLU A 247 -4.58 -8.12 10.43
CA GLU A 247 -3.34 -8.89 10.30
C GLU A 247 -2.26 -8.15 9.51
N ASN A 248 -1.00 -8.45 9.84
CA ASN A 248 0.17 -8.07 9.09
C ASN A 248 0.80 -9.32 8.47
N ILE A 249 0.70 -9.48 7.16
CA ILE A 249 1.21 -10.66 6.43
C ILE A 249 2.59 -10.35 5.86
N HIS A 250 3.59 -11.13 6.27
CA HIS A 250 4.95 -11.00 5.76
C HIS A 250 5.11 -11.69 4.39
N VAL A 251 5.62 -10.92 3.42
CA VAL A 251 6.03 -11.40 2.09
C VAL A 251 7.50 -11.02 1.91
N ASP A 252 8.40 -11.78 2.54
CA ASP A 252 9.81 -11.44 2.70
C ASP A 252 10.74 -12.67 2.65
N ALA A 253 10.30 -13.74 2.02
CA ALA A 253 11.03 -15.01 1.93
C ALA A 253 11.38 -15.63 3.32
N GLY A 254 10.63 -15.23 4.38
CA GLY A 254 10.84 -15.69 5.75
C GLY A 254 11.88 -14.88 6.54
N TYR A 255 12.39 -13.78 6.01
CA TYR A 255 13.44 -12.99 6.67
C TYR A 255 13.03 -12.48 8.06
N HIS A 256 11.76 -12.16 8.29
CA HIS A 256 11.25 -11.63 9.56
C HIS A 256 11.45 -12.56 10.77
N ILE A 257 11.56 -13.90 10.55
CA ILE A 257 11.76 -14.86 11.64
C ILE A 257 13.24 -15.01 12.04
N MET A 258 14.14 -14.41 11.26
CA MET A 258 15.58 -14.50 11.53
C MET A 258 16.01 -13.50 12.60
N GLY A 259 16.91 -13.94 13.50
CA GLY A 259 17.52 -13.14 14.56
C GLY A 259 18.63 -12.19 14.08
#